data_dab34334404f45329a57de84b779f8cc
#
_entry.id   dab34334404f45329a57de84b779f8cc
#
_cell.length_a   1.000
_cell.length_b   1.000
_cell.length_c   1.000
_cell.angle_alpha   90.00
_cell.angle_beta   90.00
_cell.angle_gamma   90.00
#
_symmetry.space_group_name_H-M   'P 1'
#
loop_
_entity.id
_entity.type
_entity.pdbx_description
1 polymer ?
#
loop_
_entity_poly.entity_id
_entity_poly.type
_entity_poly.pdbx_seq_one_letter_code
_entity_poly.pdbx_strand_id
1 'polypeptide(L)'
;QNRINRNDLSISTFHKLGIKIISDVEGAKPSLSKYAEDHESKSSIFKQDVNLWINELLKDDAYKDKVIKYFEDYLFVEKSPFSFESQGEYFSYVEAEDIRTFKGEKVKGHGERIVANFLFKMGIEYEYEASYQYKTKSMDFRQYKPDFYLPEHDVYIEHFGTDKNGNTAPYIDKEKYHQGMEWKRKIHASNKTILIETFFHEHIDGSLRTKLTKKLKDSGIECKPIPSDAVIETL
;
A
#
# COMPACT_ATOMS: atom_id res chain seq x y z
N GLN A 1 15.86 -65.45 -10.32
CA GLN A 1 14.76 -64.63 -9.77
C GLN A 1 15.09 -64.29 -8.32
N ASN A 2 15.62 -63.09 -8.05
CA ASN A 2 15.84 -62.62 -6.68
C ASN A 2 14.45 -62.31 -6.08
N ARG A 3 13.95 -63.23 -5.26
CA ARG A 3 12.76 -63.01 -4.42
C ARG A 3 13.16 -62.05 -3.33
N ILE A 4 12.64 -60.78 -3.38
CA ILE A 4 12.75 -59.86 -2.27
C ILE A 4 12.06 -60.52 -1.06
N ASN A 5 12.80 -60.71 0.02
CA ASN A 5 12.25 -61.26 1.25
C ASN A 5 11.27 -60.20 1.83
N ARG A 6 10.01 -60.60 2.09
CA ARG A 6 8.99 -59.69 2.64
C ARG A 6 9.38 -59.05 3.99
N ASN A 7 10.30 -59.68 4.70
CA ASN A 7 10.81 -59.15 5.96
C ASN A 7 11.75 -57.92 5.79
N ASP A 8 12.24 -57.66 4.57
CA ASP A 8 13.11 -56.53 4.24
C ASP A 8 12.34 -55.30 3.73
N LEU A 9 11.02 -55.42 3.61
CA LEU A 9 10.16 -54.33 3.15
C LEU A 9 9.64 -53.53 4.37
N SER A 10 10.01 -52.26 4.44
CA SER A 10 9.49 -51.31 5.39
C SER A 10 8.54 -50.36 4.73
N ILE A 11 7.26 -50.37 5.10
CA ILE A 11 6.25 -49.41 4.63
C ILE A 11 6.11 -48.30 5.65
N SER A 12 6.39 -47.06 5.25
CA SER A 12 6.25 -45.89 6.14
C SER A 12 5.89 -44.65 5.35
N THR A 13 5.36 -43.60 6.03
CA THR A 13 5.21 -42.28 5.42
C THR A 13 6.59 -41.65 5.19
N PHE A 14 6.70 -40.72 4.25
CA PHE A 14 7.94 -39.96 3.99
C PHE A 14 8.50 -39.30 5.26
N HIS A 15 7.65 -38.73 6.10
CA HIS A 15 8.06 -38.15 7.38
C HIS A 15 8.69 -39.18 8.30
N LYS A 16 8.08 -40.35 8.44
CA LYS A 16 8.59 -41.44 9.29
C LYS A 16 9.91 -42.01 8.74
N LEU A 17 10.02 -42.10 7.42
CA LEU A 17 11.27 -42.51 6.77
C LEU A 17 12.37 -41.46 6.98
N GLY A 18 12.07 -40.16 6.83
CA GLY A 18 13.01 -39.06 7.11
C GLY A 18 13.52 -39.05 8.54
N ILE A 19 12.62 -39.19 9.51
CA ILE A 19 12.98 -39.29 10.93
C ILE A 19 13.90 -40.51 11.19
N LYS A 20 13.61 -41.64 10.54
CA LYS A 20 14.45 -42.85 10.68
C LYS A 20 15.86 -42.63 10.11
N ILE A 21 15.95 -42.04 8.91
CA ILE A 21 17.26 -41.74 8.27
C ILE A 21 18.09 -40.80 9.17
N ILE A 22 17.47 -39.72 9.68
CA ILE A 22 18.15 -38.79 10.59
C ILE A 22 18.60 -39.53 11.86
N SER A 23 17.73 -40.33 12.44
CA SER A 23 18.04 -41.13 13.65
C SER A 23 19.20 -42.09 13.43
N ASP A 24 19.27 -42.73 12.27
CA ASP A 24 20.32 -43.67 11.90
C ASP A 24 21.66 -42.94 11.67
N VAL A 25 21.65 -41.73 11.13
CA VAL A 25 22.86 -40.93 10.90
C VAL A 25 23.36 -40.26 12.18
N GLU A 26 22.48 -39.71 13.01
CA GLU A 26 22.85 -38.96 14.22
C GLU A 26 23.01 -39.86 15.46
N GLY A 27 22.64 -41.13 15.35
CA GLY A 27 22.70 -42.09 16.46
C GLY A 27 21.66 -41.85 17.56
N ALA A 28 20.73 -40.91 17.36
CA ALA A 28 19.66 -40.58 18.29
C ALA A 28 18.39 -40.16 17.55
N LYS A 29 17.23 -40.51 18.09
CA LYS A 29 15.96 -40.09 17.51
C LYS A 29 15.81 -38.57 17.64
N PRO A 30 15.64 -37.81 16.55
CA PRO A 30 15.48 -36.37 16.61
C PRO A 30 14.21 -36.02 17.39
N SER A 31 14.28 -34.92 18.19
CA SER A 31 13.11 -34.36 18.84
C SER A 31 12.25 -33.64 17.77
N LEU A 32 10.95 -33.73 17.90
CA LEU A 32 10.07 -32.93 17.11
C LEU A 32 10.14 -31.45 17.52
N SER A 33 9.98 -30.55 16.56
CA SER A 33 9.87 -29.14 16.90
C SER A 33 8.69 -28.90 17.85
N LYS A 34 8.83 -27.95 18.80
CA LYS A 34 7.72 -27.50 19.66
C LYS A 34 6.46 -27.12 18.89
N TYR A 35 6.62 -26.73 17.62
CA TYR A 35 5.52 -26.41 16.73
C TYR A 35 4.84 -27.65 16.11
N ALA A 36 5.41 -28.84 16.22
CA ALA A 36 4.86 -30.07 15.66
C ALA A 36 4.04 -30.89 16.68
N GLU A 37 4.20 -30.65 17.97
CA GLU A 37 3.59 -31.45 19.04
C GLU A 37 2.19 -30.97 19.45
N ASP A 38 1.84 -29.71 19.18
CA ASP A 38 0.61 -29.09 19.62
C ASP A 38 -0.39 -28.89 18.46
N HIS A 39 -1.42 -29.71 18.40
CA HIS A 39 -2.41 -29.68 17.31
C HIS A 39 -3.49 -28.62 17.47
N GLU A 40 -3.80 -28.14 18.67
CA GLU A 40 -4.88 -27.18 18.92
C GLU A 40 -4.36 -25.78 19.28
N SER A 41 -3.20 -25.65 19.92
CA SER A 41 -2.60 -24.36 20.30
C SER A 41 -1.48 -23.87 19.36
N LYS A 42 -1.15 -24.61 18.30
CA LYS A 42 -0.09 -24.32 17.32
C LYS A 42 -0.07 -22.90 16.81
N SER A 43 -1.26 -22.35 16.59
CA SER A 43 -1.42 -20.96 16.09
C SER A 43 -0.91 -19.94 17.13
N SER A 44 -0.95 -20.26 18.43
CA SER A 44 -0.59 -19.34 19.51
C SER A 44 0.93 -19.27 19.73
N ILE A 45 1.60 -20.41 19.91
CA ILE A 45 3.06 -20.46 20.19
C ILE A 45 3.84 -19.96 18.98
N PHE A 46 3.49 -20.43 17.78
CA PHE A 46 4.14 -19.98 16.55
C PHE A 46 3.98 -18.48 16.34
N LYS A 47 2.76 -17.96 16.50
CA LYS A 47 2.50 -16.51 16.39
C LYS A 47 3.27 -15.70 17.43
N GLN A 48 3.35 -16.18 18.67
CA GLN A 48 4.11 -15.50 19.72
C GLN A 48 5.61 -15.43 19.37
N ASP A 49 6.20 -16.55 18.94
CA ASP A 49 7.60 -16.57 18.55
C ASP A 49 7.89 -15.70 17.33
N VAL A 50 7.01 -15.73 16.31
CA VAL A 50 7.12 -14.84 15.14
C VAL A 50 7.04 -13.38 15.57
N ASN A 51 6.12 -13.02 16.45
CA ASN A 51 6.01 -11.65 16.96
C ASN A 51 7.25 -11.24 17.75
N LEU A 52 7.81 -12.13 18.58
CA LEU A 52 9.07 -11.85 19.28
C LEU A 52 10.22 -11.61 18.31
N TRP A 53 10.35 -12.41 17.27
CA TRP A 53 11.39 -12.22 16.25
C TRP A 53 11.20 -10.94 15.45
N ILE A 54 9.98 -10.62 15.05
CA ILE A 54 9.68 -9.36 14.37
C ILE A 54 10.03 -8.17 15.27
N ASN A 55 9.62 -8.20 16.54
CA ASN A 55 9.93 -7.12 17.50
C ASN A 55 11.44 -6.98 17.74
N GLU A 56 12.19 -8.07 17.73
CA GLU A 56 13.65 -8.01 17.85
C GLU A 56 14.29 -7.40 16.60
N LEU A 57 13.84 -7.80 15.40
CA LEU A 57 14.29 -7.25 14.13
C LEU A 57 13.94 -5.77 13.98
N LEU A 58 12.78 -5.35 14.47
CA LEU A 58 12.34 -3.95 14.44
C LEU A 58 13.12 -3.02 15.39
N LYS A 59 14.08 -3.53 16.18
CA LYS A 59 15.05 -2.68 16.90
C LYS A 59 16.13 -2.11 15.96
N ASP A 60 16.31 -2.71 14.79
CA ASP A 60 17.25 -2.25 13.76
C ASP A 60 16.53 -1.27 12.78
N ASP A 61 17.01 -0.03 12.70
CA ASP A 61 16.43 0.99 11.83
C ASP A 61 16.49 0.60 10.35
N ALA A 62 17.56 -0.07 9.91
CA ALA A 62 17.65 -0.56 8.53
C ALA A 62 16.61 -1.65 8.22
N TYR A 63 16.19 -2.41 9.23
CA TYR A 63 15.11 -3.38 9.08
C TYR A 63 13.74 -2.69 9.05
N LYS A 64 13.51 -1.68 9.90
CA LYS A 64 12.30 -0.85 9.87
C LYS A 64 12.09 -0.24 8.48
N ASP A 65 13.13 0.36 7.90
CA ASP A 65 13.06 0.94 6.56
C ASP A 65 12.70 -0.09 5.48
N LYS A 66 13.19 -1.33 5.59
CA LYS A 66 12.79 -2.42 4.69
C LYS A 66 11.33 -2.82 4.85
N VAL A 67 10.83 -2.87 6.10
CA VAL A 67 9.42 -3.16 6.37
C VAL A 67 8.53 -2.05 5.80
N ILE A 68 8.84 -0.79 6.10
CA ILE A 68 8.09 0.36 5.55
C ILE A 68 8.09 0.30 4.02
N LYS A 69 9.25 0.06 3.40
CA LYS A 69 9.35 -0.07 1.95
C LYS A 69 8.51 -1.23 1.40
N TYR A 70 8.43 -2.36 2.11
CA TYR A 70 7.57 -3.46 1.72
C TYR A 70 6.09 -3.05 1.66
N PHE A 71 5.61 -2.35 2.68
CA PHE A 71 4.23 -1.83 2.72
C PHE A 71 3.97 -0.74 1.68
N GLU A 72 4.97 0.05 1.32
CA GLU A 72 4.85 1.07 0.27
C GLU A 72 4.79 0.49 -1.13
N ASP A 73 5.71 -0.43 -1.44
CA ASP A 73 6.02 -0.77 -2.83
C ASP A 73 5.59 -2.20 -3.21
N TYR A 74 5.38 -3.11 -2.23
CA TYR A 74 5.20 -4.54 -2.50
C TYR A 74 3.92 -5.16 -1.90
N LEU A 75 3.31 -4.54 -0.91
CA LEU A 75 2.10 -5.09 -0.27
C LEU A 75 0.95 -5.25 -1.25
N PHE A 76 0.78 -4.29 -2.15
CA PHE A 76 -0.26 -4.31 -3.17
C PHE A 76 0.35 -4.54 -4.55
N VAL A 77 -0.23 -5.47 -5.31
CA VAL A 77 0.14 -5.67 -6.71
C VAL A 77 -0.56 -4.61 -7.56
N GLU A 78 0.19 -3.56 -7.90
CA GLU A 78 -0.37 -2.46 -8.67
C GLU A 78 -0.64 -2.86 -10.12
N LYS A 79 -1.90 -2.69 -10.55
CA LYS A 79 -2.28 -2.71 -11.96
C LYS A 79 -2.55 -1.30 -12.45
N SER A 80 -2.00 -0.98 -13.59
CA SER A 80 -2.23 0.33 -14.23
C SER A 80 -3.72 0.52 -14.52
N PRO A 81 -4.32 1.67 -14.18
CA PRO A 81 -5.69 2.00 -14.59
C PRO A 81 -5.91 1.87 -16.10
N PHE A 82 -4.85 2.05 -16.89
CA PHE A 82 -4.88 1.94 -18.36
C PHE A 82 -4.98 0.50 -18.87
N SER A 83 -4.83 -0.50 -18.02
CA SER A 83 -4.95 -1.92 -18.39
C SER A 83 -6.37 -2.49 -18.29
N PHE A 84 -7.34 -1.70 -17.83
CA PHE A 84 -8.73 -2.12 -17.68
C PHE A 84 -9.58 -1.63 -18.86
N GLU A 85 -10.55 -2.46 -19.28
CA GLU A 85 -11.46 -2.13 -20.38
C GLU A 85 -12.66 -1.31 -19.92
N SER A 86 -13.06 -1.44 -18.67
CA SER A 86 -14.21 -0.73 -18.11
C SER A 86 -13.95 -0.15 -16.72
N GLN A 87 -14.70 0.90 -16.39
CA GLN A 87 -14.68 1.50 -15.05
C GLN A 87 -15.13 0.51 -13.96
N GLY A 88 -16.10 -0.35 -14.27
CA GLY A 88 -16.59 -1.37 -13.33
C GLY A 88 -15.52 -2.41 -12.99
N GLU A 89 -14.74 -2.83 -13.99
CA GLU A 89 -13.62 -3.74 -13.79
C GLU A 89 -12.54 -3.11 -12.90
N TYR A 90 -12.18 -1.86 -13.16
CA TYR A 90 -11.22 -1.13 -12.32
C TYR A 90 -11.69 -1.00 -10.87
N PHE A 91 -12.96 -0.61 -10.66
CA PHE A 91 -13.49 -0.49 -9.30
C PHE A 91 -13.56 -1.83 -8.58
N SER A 92 -13.93 -2.92 -9.28
CA SER A 92 -13.91 -4.26 -8.71
C SER A 92 -12.51 -4.69 -8.27
N TYR A 93 -11.50 -4.35 -9.05
CA TYR A 93 -10.09 -4.55 -8.67
C TYR A 93 -9.70 -3.74 -7.42
N VAL A 94 -9.98 -2.43 -7.40
CA VAL A 94 -9.67 -1.55 -6.26
C VAL A 94 -10.35 -2.04 -4.97
N GLU A 95 -11.60 -2.52 -5.08
CA GLU A 95 -12.35 -3.03 -3.95
C GLU A 95 -11.80 -4.38 -3.46
N ALA A 96 -11.42 -5.27 -4.37
CA ALA A 96 -10.84 -6.58 -4.03
C ALA A 96 -9.46 -6.45 -3.38
N GLU A 97 -8.65 -5.50 -3.82
CA GLU A 97 -7.32 -5.23 -3.24
C GLU A 97 -7.39 -4.52 -1.87
N ASP A 98 -8.55 -3.95 -1.51
CA ASP A 98 -8.76 -3.18 -0.27
C ASP A 98 -7.62 -2.16 0.00
N ILE A 99 -7.32 -1.34 -1.02
CA ILE A 99 -6.17 -0.42 -1.01
C ILE A 99 -6.31 0.58 0.13
N ARG A 100 -5.35 0.55 1.08
CA ARG A 100 -5.35 1.40 2.26
C ARG A 100 -4.06 2.19 2.38
N THR A 101 -4.18 3.37 3.00
CA THR A 101 -3.05 4.21 3.41
C THR A 101 -2.42 3.67 4.70
N PHE A 102 -1.29 4.21 5.13
CA PHE A 102 -0.71 3.91 6.45
C PHE A 102 -1.65 4.27 7.61
N LYS A 103 -2.49 5.30 7.45
CA LYS A 103 -3.53 5.64 8.43
C LYS A 103 -4.76 4.72 8.40
N GLY A 104 -4.75 3.69 7.54
CA GLY A 104 -5.85 2.72 7.39
C GLY A 104 -7.03 3.23 6.54
N GLU A 105 -6.94 4.42 5.94
CA GLU A 105 -7.99 4.98 5.09
C GLU A 105 -8.10 4.21 3.79
N LYS A 106 -9.31 3.87 3.38
CA LYS A 106 -9.58 3.26 2.07
C LYS A 106 -9.56 4.35 0.99
N VAL A 107 -8.75 4.15 -0.04
CA VAL A 107 -8.58 5.09 -1.15
C VAL A 107 -9.01 4.50 -2.48
N LYS A 108 -9.22 5.34 -3.49
CA LYS A 108 -9.76 4.95 -4.81
C LYS A 108 -8.71 4.44 -5.80
N GLY A 109 -7.44 4.49 -5.40
CA GLY A 109 -6.36 4.01 -6.25
C GLY A 109 -4.96 4.16 -5.63
N HIS A 110 -3.99 3.54 -6.29
CA HIS A 110 -2.60 3.53 -5.80
C HIS A 110 -1.96 4.93 -5.78
N GLY A 111 -2.31 5.80 -6.73
CA GLY A 111 -1.78 7.17 -6.75
C GLY A 111 -2.16 7.96 -5.49
N GLU A 112 -3.43 7.88 -5.08
CA GLU A 112 -3.88 8.51 -3.84
C GLU A 112 -3.19 7.89 -2.62
N ARG A 113 -3.05 6.56 -2.56
CA ARG A 113 -2.31 5.86 -1.49
C ARG A 113 -0.87 6.39 -1.36
N ILE A 114 -0.18 6.56 -2.49
CA ILE A 114 1.21 7.02 -2.51
C ILE A 114 1.32 8.47 -2.02
N VAL A 115 0.41 9.34 -2.44
CA VAL A 115 0.35 10.73 -1.96
C VAL A 115 0.06 10.77 -0.45
N ALA A 116 -0.93 10.03 0.02
CA ALA A 116 -1.30 9.94 1.43
C ALA A 116 -0.13 9.45 2.30
N ASN A 117 0.49 8.34 1.91
CA ASN A 117 1.63 7.77 2.64
C ASN A 117 2.84 8.70 2.63
N PHE A 118 3.06 9.43 1.53
CA PHE A 118 4.11 10.43 1.46
C PHE A 118 3.85 11.59 2.44
N LEU A 119 2.64 12.15 2.45
CA LEU A 119 2.26 13.22 3.39
C LEU A 119 2.43 12.77 4.83
N PHE A 120 1.92 11.60 5.19
CA PHE A 120 2.06 11.02 6.51
C PHE A 120 3.53 10.89 6.93
N LYS A 121 4.39 10.30 6.08
CA LYS A 121 5.83 10.15 6.35
C LYS A 121 6.57 11.46 6.49
N MET A 122 6.08 12.53 5.84
CA MET A 122 6.65 13.88 5.95
C MET A 122 6.06 14.69 7.10
N GLY A 123 5.27 14.05 7.98
CA GLY A 123 4.67 14.74 9.13
C GLY A 123 3.65 15.79 8.75
N ILE A 124 3.04 15.67 7.58
CA ILE A 124 2.05 16.63 7.08
C ILE A 124 0.66 16.05 7.32
N GLU A 125 -0.10 16.72 8.19
CA GLU A 125 -1.50 16.35 8.42
C GLU A 125 -2.36 16.61 7.20
N TYR A 126 -3.23 15.66 6.89
CA TYR A 126 -4.17 15.74 5.78
C TYR A 126 -5.52 15.13 6.12
N GLU A 127 -6.54 15.62 5.45
CA GLU A 127 -7.88 15.01 5.41
C GLU A 127 -8.16 14.51 4.00
N TYR A 128 -8.48 13.20 3.88
CA TYR A 128 -8.83 12.57 2.62
C TYR A 128 -10.28 12.86 2.25
N GLU A 129 -10.55 13.32 1.02
CA GLU A 129 -11.87 13.67 0.50
C GLU A 129 -12.69 14.63 1.39
N ALA A 130 -12.03 15.54 2.10
CA ALA A 130 -12.69 16.59 2.82
C ALA A 130 -13.58 17.44 1.89
N SER A 131 -14.71 17.91 2.39
CA SER A 131 -15.54 18.81 1.60
C SER A 131 -14.83 20.16 1.40
N TYR A 132 -14.73 20.59 0.14
CA TYR A 132 -14.17 21.91 -0.16
C TYR A 132 -14.90 23.01 0.62
N GLN A 133 -14.17 23.93 1.22
CA GLN A 133 -14.73 24.94 2.15
C GLN A 133 -15.77 25.85 1.53
N TYR A 134 -15.70 26.10 0.21
CA TYR A 134 -16.68 26.91 -0.49
C TYR A 134 -17.78 26.04 -1.11
N LYS A 135 -19.00 26.59 -1.14
CA LYS A 135 -20.14 25.90 -1.72
C LYS A 135 -19.98 25.77 -3.22
N THR A 136 -19.85 24.53 -3.71
CA THR A 136 -19.80 24.18 -5.13
C THR A 136 -21.01 23.38 -5.59
N LYS A 137 -21.82 22.90 -4.62
CA LYS A 137 -23.04 22.14 -4.90
C LYS A 137 -24.05 23.00 -5.66
N SER A 138 -24.54 22.49 -6.80
CA SER A 138 -25.64 23.05 -7.59
C SER A 138 -26.70 21.98 -7.85
N MET A 139 -27.68 22.27 -8.72
CA MET A 139 -28.66 21.26 -9.13
C MET A 139 -27.99 20.13 -9.94
N ASP A 140 -26.91 20.44 -10.66
CA ASP A 140 -26.24 19.52 -11.58
C ASP A 140 -24.98 18.89 -10.98
N PHE A 141 -24.40 19.48 -9.93
CA PHE A 141 -23.12 19.09 -9.38
C PHE A 141 -23.21 18.82 -7.88
N ARG A 142 -22.52 17.76 -7.42
CA ARG A 142 -22.29 17.50 -6.00
C ARG A 142 -21.30 18.49 -5.43
N GLN A 143 -21.28 18.61 -4.08
CA GLN A 143 -20.21 19.33 -3.40
C GLN A 143 -18.85 18.74 -3.77
N TYR A 144 -17.93 19.60 -4.15
CA TYR A 144 -16.57 19.22 -4.49
C TYR A 144 -15.81 18.72 -3.27
N LYS A 145 -15.07 17.65 -3.46
CA LYS A 145 -14.18 17.04 -2.48
C LYS A 145 -12.84 16.82 -3.17
N PRO A 146 -11.83 17.64 -2.88
CA PRO A 146 -10.45 17.39 -3.30
C PRO A 146 -9.96 16.05 -2.75
N ASP A 147 -8.99 15.42 -3.41
CA ASP A 147 -8.41 14.18 -2.91
C ASP A 147 -7.80 14.38 -1.52
N PHE A 148 -7.09 15.49 -1.29
CA PHE A 148 -6.53 15.83 0.03
C PHE A 148 -6.70 17.31 0.34
N TYR A 149 -6.94 17.58 1.63
CA TYR A 149 -6.88 18.89 2.23
C TYR A 149 -5.82 18.90 3.33
N LEU A 150 -4.95 19.91 3.34
CA LEU A 150 -3.92 20.12 4.36
C LEU A 150 -4.38 21.21 5.32
N PRO A 151 -5.00 20.88 6.47
CA PRO A 151 -5.70 21.86 7.32
C PRO A 151 -4.77 22.91 7.93
N GLU A 152 -3.53 22.54 8.26
CA GLU A 152 -2.57 23.49 8.84
C GLU A 152 -2.07 24.55 7.86
N HIS A 153 -2.28 24.33 6.54
CA HIS A 153 -1.70 25.17 5.48
C HIS A 153 -2.76 25.77 4.55
N ASP A 154 -4.02 25.36 4.67
CA ASP A 154 -5.11 25.69 3.72
C ASP A 154 -4.75 25.41 2.26
N VAL A 155 -4.14 24.23 2.02
CA VAL A 155 -3.69 23.77 0.72
C VAL A 155 -4.46 22.50 0.34
N TYR A 156 -4.80 22.38 -0.93
CA TYR A 156 -5.50 21.23 -1.49
C TYR A 156 -4.59 20.49 -2.45
N ILE A 157 -4.76 19.16 -2.54
CA ILE A 157 -4.02 18.32 -3.49
C ILE A 157 -5.02 17.51 -4.29
N GLU A 158 -4.77 17.41 -5.61
CA GLU A 158 -5.46 16.53 -6.55
C GLU A 158 -4.46 15.60 -7.21
N HIS A 159 -4.81 14.33 -7.32
CA HIS A 159 -4.05 13.34 -8.06
C HIS A 159 -4.78 13.00 -9.36
N PHE A 160 -4.28 13.48 -10.49
CA PHE A 160 -4.91 13.27 -11.80
C PHE A 160 -4.43 12.00 -12.49
N GLY A 161 -5.37 11.16 -12.92
CA GLY A 161 -5.13 9.89 -13.61
C GLY A 161 -4.75 10.04 -15.09
N THR A 162 -3.78 10.92 -15.43
CA THR A 162 -3.35 11.13 -16.81
C THR A 162 -1.93 10.67 -17.08
N ASP A 163 -1.70 10.17 -18.31
CA ASP A 163 -0.36 9.91 -18.84
C ASP A 163 0.41 11.19 -19.21
N LYS A 164 1.65 11.05 -19.69
CA LYS A 164 2.49 12.19 -20.12
C LYS A 164 1.90 13.02 -21.26
N ASN A 165 1.04 12.42 -22.08
CA ASN A 165 0.40 13.04 -23.23
C ASN A 165 -1.00 13.57 -22.88
N GLY A 166 -1.38 13.52 -21.60
CA GLY A 166 -2.70 13.91 -21.13
C GLY A 166 -3.79 12.91 -21.52
N ASN A 167 -3.47 11.65 -21.83
CA ASN A 167 -4.50 10.64 -22.04
C ASN A 167 -4.98 10.10 -20.70
N THR A 168 -6.25 9.71 -20.67
CA THR A 168 -6.92 9.05 -19.55
C THR A 168 -6.98 7.54 -19.79
N ALA A 169 -7.34 6.76 -18.75
CA ALA A 169 -7.64 5.35 -18.94
C ALA A 169 -8.74 5.14 -20.03
N PRO A 170 -8.72 4.02 -20.78
CA PRO A 170 -9.57 3.82 -21.96
C PRO A 170 -11.07 3.97 -21.70
N TYR A 171 -11.52 3.66 -20.49
CA TYR A 171 -12.92 3.74 -20.06
C TYR A 171 -13.34 5.14 -19.56
N ILE A 172 -12.44 6.13 -19.57
CA ILE A 172 -12.71 7.50 -19.12
C ILE A 172 -12.82 8.42 -20.35
N ASP A 173 -13.93 9.15 -20.42
CA ASP A 173 -14.09 10.21 -21.41
C ASP A 173 -13.04 11.30 -21.18
N LYS A 174 -12.05 11.36 -22.07
CA LYS A 174 -10.91 12.27 -21.97
C LYS A 174 -11.33 13.74 -21.92
N GLU A 175 -12.29 14.14 -22.76
CA GLU A 175 -12.71 15.54 -22.85
C GLU A 175 -13.40 15.99 -21.56
N LYS A 176 -14.33 15.18 -21.05
CA LYS A 176 -15.01 15.45 -19.78
C LYS A 176 -14.03 15.45 -18.61
N TYR A 177 -13.04 14.57 -18.62
CA TYR A 177 -12.02 14.53 -17.59
C TYR A 177 -11.21 15.81 -17.55
N HIS A 178 -10.74 16.28 -18.73
CA HIS A 178 -9.99 17.53 -18.83
C HIS A 178 -10.85 18.76 -18.48
N GLN A 179 -12.13 18.78 -18.87
CA GLN A 179 -13.07 19.81 -18.44
C GLN A 179 -13.20 19.83 -16.91
N GLY A 180 -13.26 18.67 -16.28
CA GLY A 180 -13.26 18.53 -14.81
C GLY A 180 -11.98 19.07 -14.16
N MET A 181 -10.81 18.77 -14.72
CA MET A 181 -9.53 19.32 -14.24
C MET A 181 -9.53 20.87 -14.33
N GLU A 182 -9.93 21.42 -15.46
CA GLU A 182 -10.00 22.87 -15.66
C GLU A 182 -11.03 23.53 -14.73
N TRP A 183 -12.16 22.89 -14.49
CA TRP A 183 -13.14 23.36 -13.54
C TRP A 183 -12.57 23.42 -12.11
N LYS A 184 -11.86 22.39 -11.66
CA LYS A 184 -11.18 22.37 -10.36
C LYS A 184 -10.18 23.52 -10.24
N ARG A 185 -9.32 23.72 -11.26
CA ARG A 185 -8.37 24.84 -11.32
C ARG A 185 -9.05 26.20 -11.21
N LYS A 186 -10.15 26.40 -11.96
CA LYS A 186 -10.93 27.65 -11.93
C LYS A 186 -11.55 27.92 -10.56
N ILE A 187 -12.09 26.90 -9.89
CA ILE A 187 -12.66 27.04 -8.56
C ILE A 187 -11.59 27.48 -7.56
N HIS A 188 -10.44 26.84 -7.55
CA HIS A 188 -9.35 27.21 -6.66
C HIS A 188 -8.83 28.63 -6.97
N ALA A 189 -8.66 28.97 -8.23
CA ALA A 189 -8.25 30.32 -8.65
C ALA A 189 -9.27 31.38 -8.23
N SER A 190 -10.57 31.13 -8.43
CA SER A 190 -11.65 32.07 -8.10
C SER A 190 -11.75 32.32 -6.60
N ASN A 191 -11.51 31.29 -5.77
CA ASN A 191 -11.57 31.38 -4.33
C ASN A 191 -10.20 31.71 -3.69
N LYS A 192 -9.16 31.89 -4.50
CA LYS A 192 -7.78 32.17 -4.07
C LYS A 192 -7.21 31.11 -3.12
N THR A 193 -7.61 29.86 -3.30
CA THR A 193 -7.06 28.71 -2.58
C THR A 193 -5.93 28.06 -3.36
N ILE A 194 -4.98 27.45 -2.68
CA ILE A 194 -3.82 26.80 -3.29
C ILE A 194 -4.20 25.37 -3.68
N LEU A 195 -4.00 25.01 -4.96
CA LEU A 195 -4.14 23.65 -5.46
C LEU A 195 -2.78 23.12 -5.91
N ILE A 196 -2.35 22.02 -5.32
CA ILE A 196 -1.21 21.23 -5.77
C ILE A 196 -1.75 20.08 -6.62
N GLU A 197 -1.21 19.92 -7.83
CA GLU A 197 -1.58 18.83 -8.72
C GLU A 197 -0.47 17.80 -8.77
N THR A 198 -0.83 16.52 -8.72
CA THR A 198 0.04 15.38 -8.97
C THR A 198 -0.59 14.53 -10.08
N PHE A 199 0.22 13.72 -10.77
CA PHE A 199 -0.24 12.99 -11.95
C PHE A 199 0.18 11.53 -11.92
N PHE A 200 -0.64 10.66 -12.50
CA PHE A 200 -0.36 9.23 -12.62
C PHE A 200 1.00 8.98 -13.30
N HIS A 201 1.33 9.72 -14.37
CA HIS A 201 2.62 9.54 -15.04
C HIS A 201 3.83 9.87 -14.14
N GLU A 202 3.68 10.77 -13.17
CA GLU A 202 4.74 11.09 -12.21
C GLU A 202 5.00 9.93 -11.25
N HIS A 203 3.97 9.12 -10.96
CA HIS A 203 4.13 7.87 -10.22
C HIS A 203 4.88 6.84 -11.08
N ILE A 204 4.44 6.62 -12.31
CA ILE A 204 5.04 5.63 -13.22
C ILE A 204 6.52 5.93 -13.53
N ASP A 205 6.90 7.19 -13.69
CA ASP A 205 8.30 7.58 -13.94
C ASP A 205 9.12 7.77 -12.66
N GLY A 206 8.53 7.54 -11.48
CA GLY A 206 9.18 7.65 -10.18
C GLY A 206 9.42 9.08 -9.68
N SER A 207 8.95 10.11 -10.39
CA SER A 207 9.20 11.51 -10.06
C SER A 207 8.20 12.12 -9.07
N LEU A 208 7.08 11.43 -8.76
CA LEU A 208 5.98 11.95 -7.97
C LEU A 208 6.44 12.52 -6.63
N ARG A 209 7.18 11.74 -5.84
CA ARG A 209 7.64 12.16 -4.50
C ARG A 209 8.53 13.40 -4.57
N THR A 210 9.46 13.44 -5.52
CA THR A 210 10.37 14.59 -5.71
C THR A 210 9.62 15.84 -6.14
N LYS A 211 8.69 15.72 -7.09
CA LYS A 211 7.88 16.83 -7.56
C LYS A 211 6.91 17.33 -6.50
N LEU A 212 6.27 16.42 -5.75
CA LEU A 212 5.38 16.77 -4.65
C LEU A 212 6.13 17.50 -3.55
N THR A 213 7.33 17.03 -3.15
CA THR A 213 8.21 17.73 -2.20
C THR A 213 8.49 19.16 -2.65
N LYS A 214 8.82 19.34 -3.94
CA LYS A 214 9.07 20.68 -4.48
C LYS A 214 7.83 21.57 -4.42
N LYS A 215 6.67 21.07 -4.87
CA LYS A 215 5.41 21.83 -4.89
C LYS A 215 4.96 22.22 -3.48
N LEU A 216 5.12 21.33 -2.51
CA LEU A 216 4.85 21.64 -1.09
C LEU A 216 5.76 22.74 -0.58
N LYS A 217 7.05 22.64 -0.83
CA LYS A 217 8.04 23.67 -0.46
C LYS A 217 7.74 25.02 -1.12
N ASP A 218 7.39 25.02 -2.41
CA ASP A 218 7.01 26.22 -3.14
C ASP A 218 5.72 26.88 -2.55
N SER A 219 4.88 26.07 -1.88
CA SER A 219 3.70 26.51 -1.14
C SER A 219 3.98 26.86 0.34
N GLY A 220 5.25 26.89 0.76
CA GLY A 220 5.66 27.22 2.12
C GLY A 220 5.56 26.06 3.12
N ILE A 221 5.34 24.84 2.65
CA ILE A 221 5.19 23.65 3.50
C ILE A 221 6.52 22.93 3.60
N GLU A 222 7.04 22.77 4.82
CA GLU A 222 8.26 22.05 5.08
C GLU A 222 7.98 20.55 5.27
N CYS A 223 8.68 19.71 4.52
CA CYS A 223 8.62 18.26 4.66
C CYS A 223 9.61 17.82 5.75
N LYS A 224 9.11 17.37 6.89
CA LYS A 224 9.91 16.86 8.02
C LYS A 224 9.61 15.39 8.23
N PRO A 225 10.48 14.48 7.76
CA PRO A 225 10.24 13.06 7.95
C PRO A 225 10.01 12.70 9.43
N ILE A 226 8.93 11.97 9.70
CA ILE A 226 8.69 11.40 11.02
C ILE A 226 9.61 10.21 11.26
N PRO A 227 9.93 9.85 12.53
CA PRO A 227 10.72 8.67 12.84
C PRO A 227 10.09 7.40 12.28
N SER A 228 10.94 6.43 11.82
CA SER A 228 10.48 5.15 11.31
C SER A 228 9.63 4.37 12.32
N ASP A 229 9.88 4.53 13.63
CA ASP A 229 9.06 3.93 14.69
C ASP A 229 7.59 4.39 14.61
N ALA A 230 7.36 5.68 14.41
CA ALA A 230 6.01 6.22 14.29
C ALA A 230 5.27 5.67 13.05
N VAL A 231 6.00 5.37 11.97
CA VAL A 231 5.42 4.71 10.78
C VAL A 231 5.09 3.25 11.09
N ILE A 232 6.01 2.52 11.74
CA ILE A 232 5.83 1.10 12.10
C ILE A 232 4.64 0.90 13.04
N GLU A 233 4.41 1.82 13.98
CA GLU A 233 3.25 1.77 14.90
C GLU A 233 1.90 1.84 14.20
N THR A 234 1.84 2.32 12.96
CA THR A 234 0.60 2.40 12.16
C THR A 234 0.40 1.21 11.23
N LEU A 235 1.42 0.38 11.01
CA LEU A 235 1.39 -0.81 10.15
C LEU A 235 0.93 -2.05 10.89
#